data_5b3cd95b8d6a0efcc44d95ebe0d9265e
#
_entry.id   5b3cd95b8d6a0efcc44d95ebe0d9265e
#
_cell.length_a   1.000
_cell.length_b   1.000
_cell.length_c   1.000
_cell.angle_alpha   90.00
_cell.angle_beta   90.00
_cell.angle_gamma   90.00
#
_symmetry.space_group_name_H-M   'P 1'
#
loop_
_entity.id
_entity.type
_entity.pdbx_description
1 polymer ?
#
loop_
_entity_poly.entity_id
_entity_poly.type
_entity_poly.pdbx_seq_one_letter_code
_entity_poly.pdbx_strand_id
1 'polypeptide(L)'
;QILGNNECFEPYTSNIYTRRVLSGEFIIVNKHLLRDLTKLGMWDDDMKNRIISANGSIQNIKEIPENLKALYRTAWEISQRAIVDMSADRGAFICQSQSLNVFMENVNTAKLTSMHFYSWKKGLKTGMYYLRTKAATDAIKFTVDKKYKDAPVVAPEAPQKSVLEMTDEEQAAMACSIENGEDCEMCGS
;
A
#
# COMPACT_ATOMS: atom_id res chain seq x y z
N GLN A 1 -9.49 -2.86 16.46
CA GLN A 1 -9.28 -4.33 16.56
C GLN A 1 -10.38 -5.07 17.31
N ILE A 2 -10.99 -4.44 18.30
CA ILE A 2 -12.06 -5.07 19.13
C ILE A 2 -13.20 -5.61 18.27
N LEU A 3 -13.59 -4.88 17.23
CA LEU A 3 -14.64 -5.29 16.29
C LEU A 3 -14.13 -6.15 15.11
N GLY A 4 -12.88 -6.58 15.14
CA GLY A 4 -12.25 -7.32 14.06
C GLY A 4 -11.96 -6.49 12.81
N ASN A 5 -11.89 -5.17 12.95
CA ASN A 5 -11.44 -4.24 11.92
C ASN A 5 -9.92 -4.12 11.91
N ASN A 6 -9.38 -3.45 10.88
CA ASN A 6 -7.96 -3.14 10.82
C ASN A 6 -7.54 -2.13 11.90
N GLU A 7 -6.25 -2.02 12.15
CA GLU A 7 -5.71 -1.09 13.13
C GLU A 7 -5.89 0.35 12.67
N CYS A 8 -6.12 1.26 13.62
CA CYS A 8 -6.28 2.69 13.35
C CYS A 8 -7.31 2.97 12.25
N PHE A 9 -6.96 3.83 11.32
CA PHE A 9 -7.72 4.16 10.10
C PHE A 9 -6.99 3.65 8.83
N GLU A 10 -6.11 2.66 9.00
CA GLU A 10 -5.29 2.15 7.91
C GLU A 10 -6.07 1.21 6.99
N PRO A 11 -5.82 1.25 5.67
CA PRO A 11 -6.26 0.21 4.76
C PRO A 11 -5.59 -1.13 5.10
N TYR A 12 -6.16 -2.23 4.63
CA TYR A 12 -5.51 -3.53 4.79
C TYR A 12 -4.18 -3.57 4.02
N THR A 13 -3.12 -4.00 4.69
CA THR A 13 -1.79 -4.18 4.07
C THR A 13 -1.73 -5.42 3.19
N SER A 14 -2.62 -6.39 3.42
CA SER A 14 -2.75 -7.62 2.66
C SER A 14 -4.15 -8.20 2.87
N ASN A 15 -4.76 -8.77 1.83
CA ASN A 15 -6.05 -9.45 1.94
C ASN A 15 -5.94 -10.86 2.52
N ILE A 16 -4.73 -11.44 2.52
CA ILE A 16 -4.43 -12.73 3.15
C ILE A 16 -3.01 -12.70 3.69
N TYR A 17 -2.83 -13.10 4.94
CA TYR A 17 -1.50 -13.16 5.57
C TYR A 17 -1.45 -14.24 6.65
N THR A 18 -0.25 -14.69 6.96
CA THR A 18 0.00 -15.63 8.05
C THR A 18 0.31 -14.86 9.32
N ARG A 19 -0.48 -15.10 10.36
CA ARG A 19 -0.23 -14.60 11.70
C ARG A 19 0.41 -15.70 12.55
N ARG A 20 1.62 -15.43 13.00
CA ARG A 20 2.34 -16.31 13.91
C ARG A 20 2.11 -15.86 15.35
N VAL A 21 1.65 -16.77 16.19
CA VAL A 21 1.47 -16.59 17.63
C VAL A 21 2.07 -17.78 18.39
N LEU A 22 2.16 -17.70 19.72
CA LEU A 22 2.73 -18.77 20.54
C LEU A 22 2.05 -20.13 20.33
N SER A 23 0.77 -20.15 20.03
CA SER A 23 -0.02 -21.37 19.79
C SER A 23 0.07 -21.90 18.36
N GLY A 24 0.77 -21.24 17.44
CA GLY A 24 0.93 -21.69 16.06
C GLY A 24 0.81 -20.60 15.00
N GLU A 25 0.70 -21.02 13.76
CA GLU A 25 0.52 -20.15 12.59
C GLU A 25 -0.93 -20.22 12.10
N PHE A 26 -1.55 -19.07 11.89
CA PHE A 26 -2.92 -18.95 11.42
C PHE A 26 -2.97 -18.12 10.15
N ILE A 27 -3.65 -18.63 9.13
CA ILE A 27 -3.93 -17.88 7.92
C ILE A 27 -5.14 -16.97 8.21
N ILE A 28 -4.92 -15.67 8.11
CA ILE A 28 -5.95 -14.65 8.26
C ILE A 28 -6.34 -14.16 6.88
N VAL A 29 -7.63 -14.22 6.57
CA VAL A 29 -8.20 -13.76 5.31
C VAL A 29 -9.11 -12.58 5.57
N ASN A 30 -9.10 -11.59 4.69
CA ASN A 30 -10.09 -10.51 4.70
C ASN A 30 -11.49 -11.11 4.52
N LYS A 31 -12.26 -11.10 5.60
CA LYS A 31 -13.60 -11.73 5.66
C LYS A 31 -14.60 -11.15 4.64
N HIS A 32 -14.41 -9.88 4.27
CA HIS A 32 -15.28 -9.21 3.29
C HIS A 32 -14.98 -9.72 1.88
N LEU A 33 -13.70 -9.77 1.50
CA LEU A 33 -13.26 -10.35 0.22
C LEU A 33 -13.67 -11.81 0.11
N LEU A 34 -13.42 -12.61 1.15
CA LEU A 34 -13.83 -14.02 1.21
C LEU A 34 -15.31 -14.18 0.93
N ARG A 35 -16.16 -13.40 1.60
CA ARG A 35 -17.62 -13.43 1.41
C ARG A 35 -18.02 -13.10 -0.02
N ASP A 36 -17.41 -12.06 -0.61
CA ASP A 36 -17.80 -11.62 -1.95
C ASP A 36 -17.29 -12.58 -3.02
N LEU A 37 -16.09 -13.15 -2.89
CA LEU A 37 -15.61 -14.21 -3.78
C LEU A 37 -16.43 -15.50 -3.65
N THR A 38 -16.86 -15.86 -2.43
CA THR A 38 -17.73 -17.01 -2.20
C THR A 38 -19.10 -16.83 -2.88
N LYS A 39 -19.69 -15.63 -2.81
CA LYS A 39 -20.95 -15.31 -3.50
C LYS A 39 -20.85 -15.44 -5.02
N LEU A 40 -19.67 -15.16 -5.57
CA LEU A 40 -19.39 -15.31 -7.00
C LEU A 40 -19.00 -16.75 -7.41
N GLY A 41 -18.89 -17.67 -6.43
CA GLY A 41 -18.43 -19.04 -6.69
C GLY A 41 -16.96 -19.13 -7.08
N MET A 42 -16.16 -18.11 -6.74
CA MET A 42 -14.75 -17.98 -7.15
C MET A 42 -13.77 -18.36 -6.05
N TRP A 43 -14.24 -18.67 -4.84
CA TRP A 43 -13.38 -19.02 -3.72
C TRP A 43 -13.09 -20.52 -3.69
N ASP A 44 -11.85 -20.88 -3.94
CA ASP A 44 -11.30 -22.23 -3.84
C ASP A 44 -9.84 -22.18 -3.37
N ASP A 45 -9.19 -23.35 -3.26
CA ASP A 45 -7.79 -23.45 -2.85
C ASP A 45 -6.82 -22.86 -3.88
N ASP A 46 -7.17 -22.88 -5.16
CA ASP A 46 -6.39 -22.25 -6.23
C ASP A 46 -6.41 -20.73 -6.07
N MET A 47 -7.58 -20.13 -5.93
CA MET A 47 -7.73 -18.69 -5.69
C MET A 47 -6.98 -18.25 -4.43
N LYS A 48 -7.11 -18.99 -3.34
CA LYS A 48 -6.38 -18.73 -2.09
C LYS A 48 -4.86 -18.71 -2.33
N ASN A 49 -4.32 -19.70 -3.01
CA ASN A 49 -2.88 -19.81 -3.29
C ASN A 49 -2.39 -18.68 -4.22
N ARG A 50 -3.20 -18.29 -5.20
CA ARG A 50 -2.91 -17.14 -6.09
C ARG A 50 -2.85 -15.82 -5.31
N ILE A 51 -3.78 -15.58 -4.39
CA ILE A 51 -3.77 -14.39 -3.55
C ILE A 51 -2.55 -14.40 -2.61
N ILE A 52 -2.18 -15.54 -2.03
CA ILE A 52 -0.99 -15.68 -1.19
C ILE A 52 0.28 -15.41 -2.00
N SER A 53 0.39 -15.98 -3.22
CA SER A 53 1.55 -15.75 -4.09
C SER A 53 1.72 -14.28 -4.47
N ALA A 54 0.60 -13.57 -4.65
CA ALA A 54 0.56 -12.12 -4.95
C ALA A 54 0.66 -11.23 -3.70
N ASN A 55 1.19 -11.71 -2.56
CA ASN A 55 1.32 -10.94 -1.30
C ASN A 55 -0.01 -10.38 -0.77
N GLY A 56 -1.11 -11.05 -1.06
CA GLY A 56 -2.46 -10.64 -0.67
C GLY A 56 -3.11 -9.62 -1.60
N SER A 57 -2.49 -9.30 -2.72
CA SER A 57 -3.09 -8.52 -3.80
C SER A 57 -4.03 -9.38 -4.64
N ILE A 58 -5.09 -8.76 -5.16
CA ILE A 58 -5.99 -9.39 -6.15
C ILE A 58 -5.94 -8.70 -7.51
N GLN A 59 -5.10 -7.66 -7.67
CA GLN A 59 -5.10 -6.81 -8.86
C GLN A 59 -4.75 -7.59 -10.14
N ASN A 60 -3.80 -8.53 -10.06
CA ASN A 60 -3.31 -9.31 -11.19
C ASN A 60 -4.15 -10.57 -11.49
N ILE A 61 -5.23 -10.82 -10.76
CA ILE A 61 -6.10 -11.98 -10.96
C ILE A 61 -7.20 -11.58 -11.96
N LYS A 62 -7.08 -12.03 -13.21
CA LYS A 62 -7.93 -11.58 -14.34
C LYS A 62 -9.40 -11.89 -14.15
N GLU A 63 -9.73 -13.00 -13.50
CA GLU A 63 -11.08 -13.49 -13.31
C GLU A 63 -11.88 -12.65 -12.30
N ILE A 64 -11.22 -11.92 -11.41
CA ILE A 64 -11.90 -11.08 -10.42
C ILE A 64 -12.41 -9.81 -11.09
N PRO A 65 -13.69 -9.46 -10.89
CA PRO A 65 -14.28 -8.24 -11.44
C PRO A 65 -13.57 -6.96 -10.98
N GLU A 66 -13.47 -5.98 -11.87
CA GLU A 66 -12.75 -4.72 -11.61
C GLU A 66 -13.30 -3.92 -10.42
N ASN A 67 -14.61 -3.97 -10.18
CA ASN A 67 -15.22 -3.35 -9.02
C ASN A 67 -14.72 -3.93 -7.70
N LEU A 68 -14.47 -5.24 -7.62
CA LEU A 68 -13.88 -5.88 -6.45
C LEU A 68 -12.39 -5.55 -6.33
N LYS A 69 -11.66 -5.51 -7.46
CA LYS A 69 -10.26 -5.08 -7.46
C LYS A 69 -10.11 -3.67 -6.91
N ALA A 70 -10.96 -2.74 -7.36
CA ALA A 70 -10.96 -1.37 -6.87
C ALA A 70 -11.27 -1.27 -5.36
N LEU A 71 -12.20 -2.12 -4.86
CA LEU A 71 -12.63 -2.11 -3.46
C LEU A 71 -11.58 -2.72 -2.51
N TYR A 72 -10.92 -3.81 -2.92
CA TYR A 72 -10.00 -4.57 -2.07
C TYR A 72 -8.52 -4.29 -2.36
N ARG A 73 -8.20 -3.05 -2.75
CA ARG A 73 -6.81 -2.59 -2.84
C ARG A 73 -6.14 -2.66 -1.49
N THR A 74 -4.89 -3.11 -1.50
CA THR A 74 -4.03 -3.08 -0.31
C THR A 74 -3.49 -1.66 -0.06
N ALA A 75 -2.96 -1.41 1.13
CA ALA A 75 -2.33 -0.14 1.47
C ALA A 75 -1.18 0.25 0.50
N TRP A 76 -0.53 -0.74 -0.12
CA TRP A 76 0.53 -0.56 -1.10
C TRP A 76 0.02 -0.10 -2.48
N GLU A 77 -1.24 -0.40 -2.80
CA GLU A 77 -1.90 -0.13 -4.08
C GLU A 77 -2.76 1.12 -4.04
N ILE A 78 -2.97 1.67 -2.86
CA ILE A 78 -3.70 2.93 -2.66
C ILE A 78 -2.70 4.08 -2.73
N SER A 79 -3.07 5.15 -3.47
CA SER A 79 -2.27 6.37 -3.48
C SER A 79 -2.07 6.92 -2.06
N GLN A 80 -0.82 7.19 -1.69
CA GLN A 80 -0.51 7.75 -0.37
C GLN A 80 -1.07 9.16 -0.21
N ARG A 81 -1.27 9.89 -1.30
CA ARG A 81 -2.01 11.15 -1.31
C ARG A 81 -3.42 10.97 -0.73
N ALA A 82 -4.16 9.94 -1.17
CA ALA A 82 -5.50 9.67 -0.63
C ALA A 82 -5.47 9.36 0.88
N ILE A 83 -4.43 8.68 1.36
CA ILE A 83 -4.24 8.41 2.79
C ILE A 83 -4.03 9.71 3.57
N VAL A 84 -3.22 10.63 3.05
CA VAL A 84 -2.99 11.96 3.64
C VAL A 84 -4.26 12.79 3.62
N ASP A 85 -5.00 12.82 2.51
CA ASP A 85 -6.27 13.56 2.40
C ASP A 85 -7.30 13.06 3.41
N MET A 86 -7.51 11.75 3.52
CA MET A 86 -8.39 11.18 4.54
C MET A 86 -7.95 11.53 5.97
N SER A 87 -6.65 11.63 6.21
CA SER A 87 -6.12 12.03 7.52
C SER A 87 -6.38 13.53 7.78
N ALA A 88 -6.24 14.38 6.77
CA ALA A 88 -6.53 15.80 6.87
C ALA A 88 -8.02 16.04 7.16
N ASP A 89 -8.91 15.35 6.47
CA ASP A 89 -10.36 15.45 6.67
C ASP A 89 -10.76 15.04 8.09
N ARG A 90 -10.19 13.96 8.62
CA ARG A 90 -10.39 13.55 10.01
C ARG A 90 -9.83 14.53 11.01
N GLY A 91 -8.80 15.29 10.63
CA GLY A 91 -8.11 16.27 11.48
C GLY A 91 -9.03 17.32 12.09
N ALA A 92 -10.13 17.66 11.42
CA ALA A 92 -11.15 18.57 11.94
C ALA A 92 -11.85 18.05 13.21
N PHE A 93 -11.86 16.75 13.45
CA PHE A 93 -12.54 16.07 14.54
C PHE A 93 -11.56 15.47 15.57
N ILE A 94 -10.27 15.64 15.37
CA ILE A 94 -9.21 15.06 16.21
C ILE A 94 -8.34 16.19 16.79
N CYS A 95 -8.36 16.35 18.11
CA CYS A 95 -7.62 17.42 18.78
C CYS A 95 -6.10 17.21 18.78
N GLN A 96 -5.63 15.98 18.68
CA GLN A 96 -4.21 15.62 18.68
C GLN A 96 -3.73 15.16 17.29
N SER A 97 -2.45 14.84 17.19
CA SER A 97 -1.88 14.21 16.00
C SER A 97 -2.43 12.79 15.81
N GLN A 98 -2.38 12.31 14.58
CA GLN A 98 -2.79 10.96 14.21
C GLN A 98 -1.55 10.07 14.02
N SER A 99 -1.64 8.80 14.43
CA SER A 99 -0.62 7.79 14.14
C SER A 99 -0.74 7.35 12.67
N LEU A 100 -0.36 8.23 11.75
CA LEU A 100 -0.47 8.01 10.31
C LEU A 100 0.74 7.24 9.80
N ASN A 101 0.54 6.04 9.30
CA ASN A 101 1.55 5.27 8.59
C ASN A 101 1.43 5.50 7.08
N VAL A 102 2.57 5.63 6.42
CA VAL A 102 2.69 5.81 4.98
C VAL A 102 3.39 4.59 4.39
N PHE A 103 2.91 4.12 3.23
CA PHE A 103 3.35 2.89 2.59
C PHE A 103 3.96 3.21 1.22
N MET A 104 5.27 3.04 1.08
CA MET A 104 6.00 3.30 -0.16
C MET A 104 6.93 2.14 -0.48
N GLU A 105 6.73 1.47 -1.62
CA GLU A 105 7.62 0.39 -2.05
C GLU A 105 9.00 0.92 -2.42
N ASN A 106 9.03 1.96 -3.28
CA ASN A 106 10.25 2.57 -3.79
C ASN A 106 10.39 3.99 -3.22
N VAL A 107 11.05 4.07 -2.07
CA VAL A 107 11.30 5.36 -1.39
C VAL A 107 12.49 6.06 -1.99
N ASN A 108 12.33 7.34 -2.31
CA ASN A 108 13.42 8.25 -2.59
C ASN A 108 13.20 9.59 -1.87
N THR A 109 14.24 10.41 -1.81
CA THR A 109 14.18 11.70 -1.10
C THR A 109 13.12 12.62 -1.70
N ALA A 110 12.95 12.63 -3.02
CA ALA A 110 11.97 13.47 -3.70
C ALA A 110 10.53 13.11 -3.31
N LYS A 111 10.16 11.82 -3.39
CA LYS A 111 8.82 11.32 -2.98
C LYS A 111 8.55 11.64 -1.51
N LEU A 112 9.55 11.43 -0.65
CA LEU A 112 9.39 11.67 0.78
C LEU A 112 9.22 13.17 1.09
N THR A 113 10.01 14.02 0.46
CA THR A 113 9.91 15.48 0.58
C THR A 113 8.54 15.97 0.09
N SER A 114 8.11 15.53 -1.09
CA SER A 114 6.80 15.88 -1.65
C SER A 114 5.67 15.49 -0.70
N MET A 115 5.68 14.27 -0.17
CA MET A 115 4.68 13.79 0.78
C MET A 115 4.66 14.64 2.06
N HIS A 116 5.81 14.99 2.63
CA HIS A 116 5.87 15.83 3.84
C HIS A 116 5.33 17.25 3.59
N PHE A 117 5.71 17.88 2.48
CA PHE A 117 5.18 19.21 2.13
C PHE A 117 3.68 19.16 1.81
N TYR A 118 3.22 18.10 1.15
CA TYR A 118 1.79 17.90 0.91
C TYR A 118 1.01 17.77 2.23
N SER A 119 1.48 16.94 3.14
CA SER A 119 0.90 16.77 4.48
C SER A 119 0.85 18.09 5.27
N TRP A 120 1.93 18.87 5.19
CA TRP A 120 1.98 20.20 5.81
C TRP A 120 0.99 21.18 5.19
N LYS A 121 0.94 21.26 3.85
CA LYS A 121 -0.04 22.10 3.12
C LYS A 121 -1.49 21.73 3.44
N LYS A 122 -1.77 20.45 3.68
CA LYS A 122 -3.09 19.94 4.10
C LYS A 122 -3.41 20.19 5.58
N GLY A 123 -2.48 20.76 6.34
CA GLY A 123 -2.69 21.17 7.74
C GLY A 123 -2.54 20.02 8.75
N LEU A 124 -1.88 18.93 8.39
CA LEU A 124 -1.59 17.86 9.34
C LEU A 124 -0.61 18.36 10.43
N LYS A 125 -0.90 18.04 11.69
CA LYS A 125 -0.05 18.37 12.84
C LYS A 125 1.26 17.62 12.82
N THR A 126 1.23 16.36 12.34
CA THR A 126 2.39 15.50 12.06
C THR A 126 2.17 14.83 10.73
N GLY A 127 3.16 14.86 9.86
CA GLY A 127 3.00 14.33 8.50
C GLY A 127 3.00 12.80 8.43
N MET A 128 3.73 12.14 9.33
CA MET A 128 3.90 10.68 9.30
C MET A 128 4.33 10.17 10.67
N TYR A 129 3.87 8.96 11.05
CA TYR A 129 4.37 8.22 12.22
C TYR A 129 5.43 7.20 11.78
N TYR A 130 5.05 6.21 10.95
CA TYR A 130 5.98 5.27 10.34
C TYR A 130 5.95 5.35 8.83
N LEU A 131 7.12 5.29 8.22
CA LEU A 131 7.28 4.96 6.83
C LEU A 131 7.43 3.43 6.72
N ARG A 132 6.49 2.79 6.04
CA ARG A 132 6.53 1.37 5.73
C ARG A 132 7.10 1.18 4.34
N THR A 133 8.12 0.35 4.22
CA THR A 133 8.74 -0.02 2.93
C THR A 133 8.67 -1.52 2.74
N LYS A 134 8.68 -1.97 1.50
CA LYS A 134 8.85 -3.39 1.20
C LYS A 134 10.34 -3.76 1.22
N ALA A 135 10.64 -4.99 1.63
CA ALA A 135 11.98 -5.53 1.51
C ALA A 135 12.37 -5.65 0.03
N ALA A 136 13.65 -5.44 -0.27
CA ALA A 136 14.17 -5.57 -1.65
C ALA A 136 14.04 -7.00 -2.21
N THR A 137 13.94 -8.00 -1.32
CA THR A 137 13.74 -9.40 -1.68
C THR A 137 12.55 -9.95 -0.91
N ASP A 138 11.61 -10.57 -1.65
CA ASP A 138 10.49 -11.28 -1.03
C ASP A 138 10.99 -12.52 -0.27
N ALA A 139 10.43 -12.75 0.92
CA ALA A 139 10.68 -13.97 1.67
C ALA A 139 10.18 -15.18 0.86
N ILE A 140 10.98 -16.26 0.86
CA ILE A 140 10.62 -17.50 0.18
C ILE A 140 9.34 -18.06 0.81
N LYS A 141 8.29 -18.17 0.00
CA LYS A 141 7.00 -18.75 0.43
C LYS A 141 7.04 -20.26 0.25
N PHE A 142 7.26 -20.99 1.34
CA PHE A 142 7.34 -22.45 1.31
C PHE A 142 5.97 -23.13 1.14
N THR A 143 4.89 -22.45 1.50
CA THR A 143 3.52 -22.98 1.52
C THR A 143 2.76 -22.85 0.20
N VAL A 144 3.38 -22.28 -0.84
CA VAL A 144 2.76 -22.08 -2.15
C VAL A 144 3.37 -23.05 -3.15
N ASP A 145 2.53 -23.79 -3.87
CA ASP A 145 2.97 -24.69 -4.96
C ASP A 145 3.83 -23.96 -5.99
N LYS A 146 4.84 -24.67 -6.53
CA LYS A 146 5.80 -24.11 -7.49
C LYS A 146 5.13 -23.45 -8.71
N LYS A 147 3.97 -23.96 -9.17
CA LYS A 147 3.22 -23.42 -10.31
C LYS A 147 2.74 -21.97 -10.13
N TYR A 148 2.68 -21.45 -8.89
CA TYR A 148 2.27 -20.07 -8.58
C TYR A 148 3.43 -19.13 -8.29
N LYS A 149 4.69 -19.62 -8.33
CA LYS A 149 5.89 -18.81 -8.04
C LYS A 149 6.36 -17.99 -9.24
N ASP A 150 5.90 -18.32 -10.45
CA ASP A 150 6.34 -17.69 -11.70
C ASP A 150 5.43 -16.53 -12.16
N ALA A 151 4.59 -15.98 -11.27
CA ALA A 151 3.89 -14.73 -11.56
C ALA A 151 4.94 -13.61 -11.75
N PRO A 152 4.87 -12.81 -12.83
CA PRO A 152 5.87 -11.78 -13.09
C PRO A 152 5.91 -10.79 -11.92
N VAL A 153 6.98 -10.86 -11.14
CA VAL A 153 7.34 -9.80 -10.21
C VAL A 153 7.72 -8.61 -11.08
N VAL A 154 6.97 -7.53 -11.00
CA VAL A 154 7.38 -6.26 -11.62
C VAL A 154 8.76 -5.94 -11.05
N ALA A 155 9.78 -5.97 -11.91
CA ALA A 155 11.14 -5.70 -11.49
C ALA A 155 11.20 -4.32 -10.82
N PRO A 156 11.95 -4.17 -9.71
CA PRO A 156 12.16 -2.87 -9.12
C PRO A 156 12.80 -1.95 -10.15
N GLU A 157 12.25 -0.78 -10.37
CA GLU A 157 12.87 0.26 -11.17
C GLU A 157 14.31 0.53 -10.65
N ALA A 158 15.22 0.81 -11.57
CA ALA A 158 16.62 1.09 -11.28
C ALA A 158 16.78 2.16 -10.18
N PRO A 159 17.83 2.11 -9.36
CA PRO A 159 18.03 3.07 -8.27
C PRO A 159 18.03 4.49 -8.82
N GLN A 160 17.09 5.29 -8.34
CA GLN A 160 16.96 6.69 -8.73
C GLN A 160 18.12 7.50 -8.12
N LYS A 161 18.66 8.42 -8.89
CA LYS A 161 19.76 9.32 -8.48
C LYS A 161 19.44 10.04 -7.19
N SER A 162 20.45 10.29 -6.36
CA SER A 162 20.31 11.14 -5.18
C SER A 162 20.04 12.61 -5.60
N VAL A 163 19.45 13.41 -4.70
CA VAL A 163 19.19 14.83 -5.00
C VAL A 163 20.47 15.60 -5.37
N LEU A 164 21.61 15.16 -4.87
CA LEU A 164 22.93 15.74 -5.18
C LEU A 164 23.45 15.37 -6.60
N GLU A 165 22.84 14.38 -7.25
CA GLU A 165 23.17 13.91 -8.59
C GLU A 165 22.11 14.33 -9.62
N MET A 166 21.07 15.07 -9.20
CA MET A 166 20.01 15.57 -10.07
C MET A 166 20.49 16.81 -10.82
N THR A 167 20.10 16.91 -12.08
CA THR A 167 20.33 18.10 -12.89
C THR A 167 19.43 19.26 -12.42
N ASP A 168 19.79 20.50 -12.79
CA ASP A 168 19.00 21.67 -12.45
C ASP A 168 17.55 21.58 -12.97
N GLU A 169 17.33 20.92 -14.12
CA GLU A 169 16.00 20.68 -14.70
C GLU A 169 15.20 19.67 -13.85
N GLU A 170 15.84 18.62 -13.36
CA GLU A 170 15.20 17.62 -12.47
C GLU A 170 14.85 18.23 -11.11
N GLN A 171 15.71 19.13 -10.61
CA GLN A 171 15.43 19.89 -9.37
C GLN A 171 14.28 20.89 -9.55
N ALA A 172 14.22 21.56 -10.71
CA ALA A 172 13.13 22.48 -11.05
C ALA A 172 11.80 21.73 -11.21
N ALA A 173 11.79 20.55 -11.83
CA ALA A 173 10.60 19.70 -11.95
C ALA A 173 10.10 19.24 -10.57
N MET A 174 11.02 18.92 -9.67
CA MET A 174 10.69 18.59 -8.28
C MET A 174 10.09 19.77 -7.52
N ALA A 175 10.65 20.97 -7.68
CA ALA A 175 10.10 22.21 -7.08
C ALA A 175 8.71 22.52 -7.65
N CYS A 176 8.52 22.37 -8.95
CA CYS A 176 7.23 22.56 -9.63
C CYS A 176 6.16 21.57 -9.11
N SER A 177 6.52 20.31 -8.85
CA SER A 177 5.60 19.32 -8.29
C SER A 177 5.21 19.63 -6.83
N ILE A 178 6.06 20.33 -6.09
CA ILE A 178 5.77 20.81 -4.73
C ILE A 178 4.80 22.01 -4.79
N GLU A 179 4.94 22.90 -5.76
CA GLU A 179 4.12 24.08 -5.91
C GLU A 179 2.73 23.79 -6.52
N ASN A 180 2.64 22.86 -7.45
CA ASN A 180 1.41 22.52 -8.19
C ASN A 180 0.70 21.26 -7.65
N GLY A 181 0.56 21.13 -6.36
CA GLY A 181 0.13 19.93 -5.61
C GLY A 181 -1.10 19.14 -6.10
N GLU A 182 -1.90 19.64 -7.05
CA GLU A 182 -3.04 18.93 -7.63
C GLU A 182 -2.65 18.01 -8.80
N ASP A 183 -1.57 18.34 -9.52
CA ASP A 183 -1.08 17.58 -10.68
C ASP A 183 0.21 16.77 -10.37
N CYS A 184 0.52 16.52 -9.09
CA CYS A 184 1.74 15.84 -8.71
C CYS A 184 1.67 14.34 -9.01
N GLU A 185 2.13 13.91 -10.17
CA GLU A 185 2.29 12.50 -10.55
C GLU A 185 3.25 11.73 -9.62
N MET A 186 4.11 12.44 -8.87
CA MET A 186 5.09 11.80 -7.99
C MET A 186 4.51 11.21 -6.70
N CYS A 187 3.30 11.59 -6.31
CA CYS A 187 2.57 10.99 -5.18
C CYS A 187 1.57 9.91 -5.62
N GLY A 188 1.44 9.70 -6.93
CA GLY A 188 0.59 8.69 -7.52
C GLY A 188 1.38 7.43 -7.86
N SER A 189 1.20 6.38 -7.14
CA SER A 189 1.43 4.99 -7.57
C SER A 189 0.71 4.09 -6.59
#